data_9b6a2e0d078b73cbf49074a6c17a795d
#
_entry.id   9b6a2e0d078b73cbf49074a6c17a795d
#
_cell.length_a   1.000
_cell.length_b   1.000
_cell.length_c   1.000
_cell.angle_alpha   90.00
_cell.angle_beta   90.00
_cell.angle_gamma   90.00
#
_symmetry.space_group_name_H-M   'P 1'
#
loop_
_entity.id
_entity.type
_entity.pdbx_description
1 polymer ?
#
loop_
_entity_poly.entity_id
_entity_poly.type
_entity_poly.pdbx_seq_one_letter_code
_entity_poly.pdbx_strand_id
1 'polypeptide(L)'
;MMLDRFRLDDRVAIVTGAGRGIGAAVAAGLAEAGADVVAGARSADQLAETAAAVEAHGRRAAKVAGDLSTRDGMQSLVDTAIAEFGRIDIVVNNVGGAMPSAFLDTSERSFDTAMRFNVTSAFNLTQLAVPYLLESDGASVVNIASSAGQFAIRGMSAYGTAKAALIHLTRELAQDLSPKVRVNAVSPGAIATSALDIVLQTPELHDAMLDGTPMRRLGDPDDIAAAVLFLASPAASYVTGEVLAVNGGIQGSNLELGLPDL
;
A
#
# COMPACT_ATOMS: atom_id res chain seq x y z
N MET A 1 6.52 3.13 27.50
CA MET A 1 7.02 4.51 27.15
C MET A 1 6.38 4.95 25.82
N MET A 2 6.61 6.19 25.34
CA MET A 2 5.98 6.65 24.07
C MET A 2 6.42 5.78 22.88
N LEU A 3 7.70 5.44 22.78
CA LEU A 3 8.23 4.63 21.70
C LEU A 3 7.72 3.19 21.70
N ASP A 4 7.35 2.65 22.85
CA ASP A 4 6.78 1.30 22.93
C ASP A 4 5.43 1.18 22.20
N ARG A 5 4.76 2.31 21.96
CA ARG A 5 3.51 2.35 21.20
C ARG A 5 3.71 2.06 19.69
N PHE A 6 4.92 2.11 19.20
CA PHE A 6 5.25 1.75 17.83
C PHE A 6 5.63 0.27 17.67
N ARG A 7 5.75 -0.48 18.76
CA ARG A 7 6.08 -1.90 18.69
C ARG A 7 4.90 -2.75 18.24
N LEU A 8 5.25 -3.80 17.51
CA LEU A 8 4.33 -4.77 16.94
C LEU A 8 4.67 -6.20 17.40
N ASP A 9 5.24 -6.32 18.61
CA ASP A 9 5.61 -7.61 19.15
C ASP A 9 4.42 -8.58 19.14
N ASP A 10 4.67 -9.83 18.71
CA ASP A 10 3.67 -10.90 18.61
C ASP A 10 2.49 -10.61 17.67
N ARG A 11 2.63 -9.67 16.75
CA ARG A 11 1.66 -9.37 15.68
C ARG A 11 2.02 -10.08 14.39
N VAL A 12 1.00 -10.37 13.59
CA VAL A 12 1.12 -10.93 12.25
C VAL A 12 0.54 -9.97 11.23
N ALA A 13 1.37 -9.57 10.26
CA ALA A 13 0.99 -8.66 9.20
C ALA A 13 0.93 -9.38 7.84
N ILE A 14 -0.14 -9.17 7.08
CA ILE A 14 -0.21 -9.52 5.65
C ILE A 14 0.14 -8.28 4.83
N VAL A 15 1.13 -8.38 3.94
CA VAL A 15 1.53 -7.29 3.05
C VAL A 15 1.41 -7.74 1.59
N THR A 16 0.54 -7.09 0.82
CA THR A 16 0.38 -7.37 -0.60
C THR A 16 1.33 -6.54 -1.46
N GLY A 17 1.76 -7.08 -2.61
CA GLY A 17 2.74 -6.41 -3.47
C GLY A 17 4.11 -6.26 -2.79
N ALA A 18 4.44 -7.18 -1.88
CA ALA A 18 5.62 -7.12 -1.03
C ALA A 18 6.93 -7.58 -1.72
N GLY A 19 6.93 -7.83 -3.04
CA GLY A 19 8.12 -8.30 -3.74
C GLY A 19 9.20 -7.23 -3.94
N ARG A 20 8.85 -5.94 -3.92
CA ARG A 20 9.79 -4.83 -4.13
C ARG A 20 9.19 -3.48 -3.71
N GLY A 21 10.01 -2.42 -3.74
CA GLY A 21 9.58 -1.04 -3.51
C GLY A 21 8.85 -0.85 -2.19
N ILE A 22 7.74 -0.12 -2.21
CA ILE A 22 6.96 0.20 -1.00
C ILE A 22 6.58 -1.04 -0.21
N GLY A 23 6.07 -2.09 -0.88
CA GLY A 23 5.61 -3.29 -0.17
C GLY A 23 6.74 -4.06 0.53
N ALA A 24 7.92 -4.14 -0.07
CA ALA A 24 9.09 -4.76 0.55
C ALA A 24 9.61 -3.94 1.74
N ALA A 25 9.70 -2.61 1.59
CA ALA A 25 10.09 -1.71 2.69
C ALA A 25 9.09 -1.77 3.86
N VAL A 26 7.79 -1.81 3.56
CA VAL A 26 6.76 -1.99 4.59
C VAL A 26 6.92 -3.31 5.32
N ALA A 27 7.14 -4.42 4.60
CA ALA A 27 7.34 -5.74 5.21
C ALA A 27 8.55 -5.74 6.17
N ALA A 28 9.68 -5.17 5.73
CA ALA A 28 10.88 -5.05 6.56
C ALA A 28 10.65 -4.12 7.77
N GLY A 29 10.03 -2.95 7.58
CA GLY A 29 9.76 -2.00 8.66
C GLY A 29 8.78 -2.52 9.73
N LEU A 30 7.76 -3.29 9.33
CA LEU A 30 6.89 -3.97 10.29
C LEU A 30 7.62 -5.07 11.06
N ALA A 31 8.55 -5.78 10.41
CA ALA A 31 9.38 -6.80 11.06
C ALA A 31 10.38 -6.16 12.04
N GLU A 32 11.00 -5.03 11.69
CA GLU A 32 11.86 -4.26 12.60
C GLU A 32 11.10 -3.84 13.87
N ALA A 33 9.81 -3.50 13.72
CA ALA A 33 8.94 -3.19 14.85
C ALA A 33 8.46 -4.40 15.65
N GLY A 34 8.73 -5.64 15.20
CA GLY A 34 8.44 -6.87 15.94
C GLY A 34 7.35 -7.77 15.34
N ALA A 35 6.82 -7.47 14.15
CA ALA A 35 5.78 -8.29 13.52
C ALA A 35 6.36 -9.47 12.72
N ASP A 36 5.67 -10.61 12.72
CA ASP A 36 5.84 -11.65 11.72
C ASP A 36 5.07 -11.25 10.44
N VAL A 37 5.54 -11.66 9.26
CA VAL A 37 4.99 -11.14 7.99
C VAL A 37 4.62 -12.25 7.03
N VAL A 38 3.42 -12.16 6.45
CA VAL A 38 3.03 -12.89 5.24
C VAL A 38 3.19 -11.95 4.04
N ALA A 39 4.19 -12.19 3.23
CA ALA A 39 4.52 -11.39 2.06
C ALA A 39 3.92 -12.00 0.79
N GLY A 40 3.09 -11.24 0.07
CA GLY A 40 2.47 -11.69 -1.17
C GLY A 40 2.90 -10.88 -2.39
N ALA A 41 3.29 -11.55 -3.48
CA ALA A 41 3.60 -10.93 -4.77
C ALA A 41 3.62 -11.99 -5.90
N ARG A 42 3.83 -11.55 -7.15
CA ARG A 42 3.91 -12.46 -8.31
C ARG A 42 5.25 -13.17 -8.43
N SER A 43 6.36 -12.53 -8.05
CA SER A 43 7.71 -13.06 -8.20
C SER A 43 8.17 -13.76 -6.92
N ALA A 44 8.43 -15.06 -7.02
CA ALA A 44 8.96 -15.85 -5.92
C ALA A 44 10.37 -15.39 -5.49
N ASP A 45 11.22 -14.99 -6.44
CA ASP A 45 12.59 -14.53 -6.16
C ASP A 45 12.58 -13.23 -5.36
N GLN A 46 11.76 -12.24 -5.78
CA GLN A 46 11.61 -10.99 -5.03
C GLN A 46 11.03 -11.22 -3.63
N LEU A 47 10.11 -12.18 -3.47
CA LEU A 47 9.58 -12.55 -2.16
C LEU A 47 10.66 -13.22 -1.29
N ALA A 48 11.61 -13.95 -1.87
CA ALA A 48 12.72 -14.52 -1.12
C ALA A 48 13.63 -13.42 -0.55
N GLU A 49 13.90 -12.37 -1.33
CA GLU A 49 14.66 -11.19 -0.85
C GLU A 49 13.92 -10.46 0.29
N THR A 50 12.62 -10.24 0.14
CA THR A 50 11.82 -9.61 1.20
C THR A 50 11.75 -10.48 2.45
N ALA A 51 11.61 -11.79 2.30
CA ALA A 51 11.61 -12.71 3.45
C ALA A 51 12.95 -12.68 4.20
N ALA A 52 14.08 -12.67 3.47
CA ALA A 52 15.39 -12.53 4.08
C ALA A 52 15.55 -11.20 4.85
N ALA A 53 14.98 -10.09 4.35
CA ALA A 53 14.97 -8.82 5.06
C ALA A 53 14.15 -8.89 6.36
N VAL A 54 12.99 -9.54 6.35
CA VAL A 54 12.16 -9.77 7.54
C VAL A 54 12.92 -10.65 8.56
N GLU A 55 13.54 -11.74 8.10
CA GLU A 55 14.29 -12.67 8.93
C GLU A 55 15.55 -12.04 9.54
N ALA A 56 16.16 -11.05 8.88
CA ALA A 56 17.29 -10.29 9.42
C ALA A 56 16.92 -9.50 10.70
N HIS A 57 15.63 -9.18 10.89
CA HIS A 57 15.11 -8.59 12.12
C HIS A 57 14.70 -9.63 13.18
N GLY A 58 15.02 -10.92 12.96
CA GLY A 58 14.67 -12.01 13.88
C GLY A 58 13.18 -12.38 13.86
N ARG A 59 12.45 -12.00 12.80
CA ARG A 59 11.01 -12.29 12.65
C ARG A 59 10.80 -13.38 11.61
N ARG A 60 9.63 -14.01 11.63
CA ARG A 60 9.28 -15.06 10.66
C ARG A 60 8.62 -14.46 9.43
N ALA A 61 8.96 -15.00 8.26
CA ALA A 61 8.35 -14.62 7.00
C ALA A 61 7.70 -15.83 6.30
N ALA A 62 6.44 -15.70 5.89
CA ALA A 62 5.79 -16.62 4.96
C ALA A 62 5.61 -15.94 3.61
N LYS A 63 5.74 -16.71 2.52
CA LYS A 63 5.73 -16.21 1.14
C LYS A 63 4.55 -16.80 0.37
N VAL A 64 3.78 -15.95 -0.30
CA VAL A 64 2.69 -16.37 -1.20
C VAL A 64 2.95 -15.79 -2.59
N ALA A 65 3.43 -16.63 -3.51
CA ALA A 65 3.65 -16.25 -4.90
C ALA A 65 2.39 -16.53 -5.72
N GLY A 66 1.81 -15.49 -6.34
CA GLY A 66 0.59 -15.67 -7.14
C GLY A 66 -0.03 -14.38 -7.65
N ASP A 67 -1.15 -14.52 -8.35
CA ASP A 67 -1.96 -13.38 -8.82
C ASP A 67 -2.88 -12.87 -7.71
N LEU A 68 -2.48 -11.78 -7.09
CA LEU A 68 -3.22 -11.11 -6.03
C LEU A 68 -4.33 -10.17 -6.55
N SER A 69 -4.63 -10.17 -7.84
CA SER A 69 -5.82 -9.49 -8.38
C SER A 69 -7.09 -10.33 -8.27
N THR A 70 -6.96 -11.60 -7.90
CA THR A 70 -8.06 -12.57 -7.76
C THR A 70 -8.44 -12.79 -6.29
N ARG A 71 -9.68 -13.19 -6.05
CA ARG A 71 -10.13 -13.54 -4.69
C ARG A 71 -9.37 -14.76 -4.14
N ASP A 72 -9.10 -15.75 -4.98
CA ASP A 72 -8.38 -16.97 -4.57
C ASP A 72 -6.92 -16.66 -4.17
N GLY A 73 -6.26 -15.74 -4.91
CA GLY A 73 -4.94 -15.27 -4.52
C GLY A 73 -4.93 -14.54 -3.17
N MET A 74 -5.98 -13.76 -2.88
CA MET A 74 -6.15 -13.11 -1.57
C MET A 74 -6.49 -14.13 -0.47
N GLN A 75 -7.29 -15.16 -0.78
CA GLN A 75 -7.59 -16.25 0.16
C GLN A 75 -6.30 -16.99 0.56
N SER A 76 -5.41 -17.27 -0.40
CA SER A 76 -4.14 -17.95 -0.12
C SER A 76 -3.26 -17.19 0.88
N LEU A 77 -3.32 -15.86 0.92
CA LEU A 77 -2.62 -15.05 1.93
C LEU A 77 -3.20 -15.27 3.33
N VAL A 78 -4.52 -15.25 3.45
CA VAL A 78 -5.22 -15.49 4.71
C VAL A 78 -4.96 -16.91 5.21
N ASP A 79 -5.12 -17.91 4.34
CA ASP A 79 -4.89 -19.32 4.69
C ASP A 79 -3.45 -19.54 5.17
N THR A 80 -2.47 -18.92 4.49
CA THR A 80 -1.06 -19.00 4.90
C THR A 80 -0.83 -18.33 6.25
N ALA A 81 -1.43 -17.16 6.51
CA ALA A 81 -1.31 -16.48 7.79
C ALA A 81 -1.84 -17.34 8.94
N ILE A 82 -2.97 -17.98 8.74
CA ILE A 82 -3.58 -18.84 9.76
C ILE A 82 -2.81 -20.15 9.94
N ALA A 83 -2.37 -20.78 8.85
CA ALA A 83 -1.62 -22.03 8.93
C ALA A 83 -0.25 -21.84 9.61
N GLU A 84 0.48 -20.76 9.30
CA GLU A 84 1.83 -20.52 9.77
C GLU A 84 1.92 -19.81 11.13
N PHE A 85 0.95 -18.91 11.41
CA PHE A 85 1.01 -18.01 12.56
C PHE A 85 -0.22 -18.08 13.48
N GLY A 86 -1.33 -18.63 13.02
CA GLY A 86 -2.56 -18.81 13.81
C GLY A 86 -3.38 -17.54 14.01
N ARG A 87 -2.97 -16.37 13.43
CA ARG A 87 -3.63 -15.07 13.62
C ARG A 87 -3.38 -14.09 12.49
N ILE A 88 -4.17 -13.03 12.44
CA ILE A 88 -3.96 -11.85 11.59
C ILE A 88 -4.27 -10.62 12.44
N ASP A 89 -3.33 -9.69 12.52
CA ASP A 89 -3.48 -8.44 13.27
C ASP A 89 -3.47 -7.20 12.36
N ILE A 90 -2.70 -7.28 11.26
CA ILE A 90 -2.45 -6.16 10.38
C ILE A 90 -2.64 -6.62 8.93
N VAL A 91 -3.35 -5.83 8.13
CA VAL A 91 -3.43 -6.00 6.68
C VAL A 91 -2.93 -4.73 6.00
N VAL A 92 -1.94 -4.88 5.10
CA VAL A 92 -1.46 -3.79 4.26
C VAL A 92 -1.80 -4.08 2.80
N ASN A 93 -2.79 -3.36 2.28
CA ASN A 93 -3.23 -3.41 0.90
C ASN A 93 -2.35 -2.51 0.04
N ASN A 94 -1.23 -3.04 -0.46
CA ASN A 94 -0.29 -2.29 -1.28
C ASN A 94 -0.34 -2.66 -2.78
N VAL A 95 -0.96 -3.79 -3.16
CA VAL A 95 -1.18 -4.11 -4.57
C VAL A 95 -1.95 -2.98 -5.26
N GLY A 96 -1.43 -2.50 -6.37
CA GLY A 96 -2.05 -1.44 -7.14
C GLY A 96 -1.15 -0.92 -8.25
N GLY A 97 -1.72 -0.06 -9.08
CA GLY A 97 -1.05 0.59 -10.21
C GLY A 97 -1.95 0.63 -11.44
N ALA A 98 -1.62 1.50 -12.37
CA ALA A 98 -2.08 1.52 -13.75
C ALA A 98 -1.13 2.42 -14.55
N MET A 99 -1.05 2.19 -15.85
CA MET A 99 -0.27 3.06 -16.74
C MET A 99 -1.08 4.33 -17.08
N PRO A 100 -0.42 5.49 -17.16
CA PRO A 100 -1.04 6.70 -17.69
C PRO A 100 -1.52 6.49 -19.14
N SER A 101 -2.65 7.09 -19.49
CA SER A 101 -3.20 7.04 -20.85
C SER A 101 -4.04 8.30 -21.12
N ALA A 102 -4.01 8.80 -22.36
CA ALA A 102 -4.94 9.85 -22.76
C ALA A 102 -6.39 9.35 -22.60
N PHE A 103 -7.33 10.27 -22.34
CA PHE A 103 -8.71 9.87 -22.05
C PHE A 103 -9.34 9.08 -23.18
N LEU A 104 -9.17 9.52 -24.45
CA LEU A 104 -9.73 8.83 -25.61
C LEU A 104 -9.08 7.46 -25.88
N ASP A 105 -7.88 7.22 -25.39
CA ASP A 105 -7.15 5.94 -25.52
C ASP A 105 -7.39 5.01 -24.31
N THR A 106 -8.09 5.49 -23.30
CA THR A 106 -8.43 4.71 -22.09
C THR A 106 -9.65 3.85 -22.37
N SER A 107 -9.45 2.55 -22.63
CA SER A 107 -10.54 1.62 -22.85
C SER A 107 -11.31 1.29 -21.57
N GLU A 108 -12.59 0.89 -21.71
CA GLU A 108 -13.40 0.35 -20.61
C GLU A 108 -12.65 -0.78 -19.88
N ARG A 109 -12.03 -1.70 -20.62
CA ARG A 109 -11.22 -2.79 -20.06
C ARG A 109 -10.06 -2.29 -19.20
N SER A 110 -9.38 -1.20 -19.62
CA SER A 110 -8.29 -0.60 -18.84
C SER A 110 -8.82 0.02 -17.55
N PHE A 111 -9.98 0.68 -17.63
CA PHE A 111 -10.66 1.26 -16.48
C PHE A 111 -11.07 0.18 -15.46
N ASP A 112 -11.74 -0.88 -15.92
CA ASP A 112 -12.14 -2.01 -15.08
C ASP A 112 -10.95 -2.72 -14.43
N THR A 113 -9.86 -2.88 -15.21
CA THR A 113 -8.62 -3.46 -14.68
C THR A 113 -8.04 -2.61 -13.57
N ALA A 114 -8.03 -1.27 -13.72
CA ALA A 114 -7.57 -0.36 -12.68
C ALA A 114 -8.43 -0.47 -11.41
N MET A 115 -9.75 -0.51 -11.55
CA MET A 115 -10.68 -0.70 -10.43
C MET A 115 -10.46 -2.04 -9.73
N ARG A 116 -10.35 -3.12 -10.49
CA ARG A 116 -10.11 -4.46 -9.94
C ARG A 116 -8.79 -4.54 -9.18
N PHE A 117 -7.72 -4.03 -9.77
CA PHE A 117 -6.37 -4.16 -9.23
C PHE A 117 -6.12 -3.24 -8.04
N ASN A 118 -6.77 -2.08 -7.95
CA ASN A 118 -6.55 -1.11 -6.87
C ASN A 118 -7.62 -1.14 -5.77
N VAL A 119 -8.87 -1.51 -6.10
CA VAL A 119 -10.01 -1.41 -5.16
C VAL A 119 -10.52 -2.79 -4.78
N THR A 120 -10.92 -3.61 -5.78
CA THR A 120 -11.52 -4.92 -5.51
C THR A 120 -10.55 -5.85 -4.80
N SER A 121 -9.26 -5.79 -5.13
CA SER A 121 -8.21 -6.56 -4.45
C SER A 121 -8.13 -6.22 -2.96
N ALA A 122 -8.11 -4.95 -2.60
CA ALA A 122 -8.07 -4.48 -1.21
C ALA A 122 -9.36 -4.85 -0.45
N PHE A 123 -10.52 -4.69 -1.10
CA PHE A 123 -11.81 -5.11 -0.55
C PHE A 123 -11.82 -6.60 -0.24
N ASN A 124 -11.40 -7.44 -1.19
CA ASN A 124 -11.40 -8.90 -1.04
C ASN A 124 -10.51 -9.35 0.12
N LEU A 125 -9.26 -8.87 0.17
CA LEU A 125 -8.36 -9.27 1.25
C LEU A 125 -8.87 -8.81 2.62
N THR A 126 -9.34 -7.56 2.72
CA THR A 126 -9.88 -7.05 3.97
C THR A 126 -11.09 -7.88 4.41
N GLN A 127 -12.04 -8.15 3.51
CA GLN A 127 -13.22 -8.95 3.82
C GLN A 127 -12.86 -10.37 4.31
N LEU A 128 -11.89 -11.01 3.67
CA LEU A 128 -11.42 -12.35 4.04
C LEU A 128 -10.67 -12.36 5.38
N ALA A 129 -9.95 -11.28 5.70
CA ALA A 129 -9.19 -11.15 6.95
C ALA A 129 -10.03 -10.72 8.15
N VAL A 130 -11.17 -10.03 7.94
CA VAL A 130 -12.03 -9.48 9.01
C VAL A 130 -12.36 -10.48 10.12
N PRO A 131 -12.75 -11.74 9.86
CA PRO A 131 -13.05 -12.69 10.94
C PRO A 131 -11.89 -12.84 11.94
N TYR A 132 -10.65 -12.83 11.47
CA TYR A 132 -9.44 -12.97 12.29
C TYR A 132 -9.02 -11.65 12.91
N LEU A 133 -9.18 -10.52 12.18
CA LEU A 133 -8.92 -9.19 12.71
C LEU A 133 -9.81 -8.86 13.91
N LEU A 134 -11.06 -9.33 13.91
CA LEU A 134 -11.99 -9.13 15.02
C LEU A 134 -11.58 -9.85 16.31
N GLU A 135 -10.74 -10.89 16.21
CA GLU A 135 -10.19 -11.64 17.34
C GLU A 135 -8.89 -10.99 17.87
N SER A 136 -8.31 -10.06 17.12
CA SER A 136 -7.08 -9.35 17.49
C SER A 136 -7.39 -8.11 18.31
N ASP A 137 -6.64 -7.89 19.37
CA ASP A 137 -6.71 -6.65 20.14
C ASP A 137 -5.89 -5.55 19.44
N GLY A 138 -6.58 -4.52 18.93
CA GLY A 138 -5.96 -3.39 18.24
C GLY A 138 -5.62 -3.65 16.76
N ALA A 139 -6.43 -4.47 16.08
CA ALA A 139 -6.27 -4.75 14.66
C ALA A 139 -6.28 -3.50 13.77
N SER A 140 -5.55 -3.57 12.65
CA SER A 140 -5.43 -2.46 11.72
C SER A 140 -5.37 -2.90 10.26
N VAL A 141 -6.05 -2.13 9.40
CA VAL A 141 -5.93 -2.21 7.94
C VAL A 141 -5.33 -0.90 7.44
N VAL A 142 -4.28 -0.99 6.62
CA VAL A 142 -3.65 0.18 5.98
C VAL A 142 -3.69 0.01 4.46
N ASN A 143 -4.37 0.91 3.79
CA ASN A 143 -4.47 0.94 2.33
C ASN A 143 -3.42 1.88 1.73
N ILE A 144 -2.66 1.42 0.73
CA ILE A 144 -1.75 2.30 -0.01
C ILE A 144 -2.52 2.92 -1.17
N ALA A 145 -2.96 4.15 -0.95
CA ALA A 145 -3.66 4.98 -1.92
C ALA A 145 -2.67 5.65 -2.91
N SER A 146 -2.88 6.90 -3.24
CA SER A 146 -1.99 7.75 -4.04
C SER A 146 -2.47 9.20 -3.99
N SER A 147 -1.56 10.15 -4.13
CA SER A 147 -1.89 11.56 -4.37
C SER A 147 -2.80 11.75 -5.61
N ALA A 148 -2.68 10.87 -6.62
CA ALA A 148 -3.59 10.85 -7.77
C ALA A 148 -5.05 10.53 -7.42
N GLY A 149 -5.32 10.00 -6.22
CA GLY A 149 -6.67 9.82 -5.70
C GLY A 149 -7.18 11.03 -4.90
N GLN A 150 -6.31 11.97 -4.57
CA GLN A 150 -6.66 13.18 -3.81
C GLN A 150 -6.87 14.40 -4.71
N PHE A 151 -6.13 14.47 -5.81
CA PHE A 151 -6.27 15.55 -6.79
C PHE A 151 -6.15 15.01 -8.23
N ALA A 152 -6.68 15.78 -9.19
CA ALA A 152 -6.67 15.35 -10.58
C ALA A 152 -5.27 15.48 -11.20
N ILE A 153 -4.90 14.46 -11.98
CA ILE A 153 -3.68 14.43 -12.80
C ILE A 153 -4.10 14.04 -14.20
N ARG A 154 -3.67 14.81 -15.21
CA ARG A 154 -3.94 14.51 -16.61
C ARG A 154 -3.35 13.15 -17.00
N GLY A 155 -4.11 12.35 -17.74
CA GLY A 155 -3.71 10.99 -18.13
C GLY A 155 -3.91 9.91 -17.07
N MET A 156 -4.46 10.26 -15.90
CA MET A 156 -4.67 9.33 -14.80
C MET A 156 -6.15 9.00 -14.53
N SER A 157 -7.03 9.14 -15.55
CA SER A 157 -8.48 8.96 -15.35
C SER A 157 -8.86 7.62 -14.72
N ALA A 158 -8.29 6.51 -15.19
CA ALA A 158 -8.54 5.18 -14.60
C ALA A 158 -7.87 5.02 -13.23
N TYR A 159 -6.59 5.36 -13.11
CA TYR A 159 -5.82 5.18 -11.90
C TYR A 159 -6.27 6.11 -10.77
N GLY A 160 -6.41 7.41 -11.08
CA GLY A 160 -6.85 8.42 -10.10
C GLY A 160 -8.23 8.10 -9.57
N THR A 161 -9.17 7.71 -10.43
CA THR A 161 -10.52 7.29 -10.03
C THR A 161 -10.46 6.06 -9.11
N ALA A 162 -9.66 5.04 -9.45
CA ALA A 162 -9.52 3.86 -8.61
C ALA A 162 -8.89 4.20 -7.25
N LYS A 163 -7.88 5.06 -7.20
CA LYS A 163 -7.27 5.49 -5.93
C LYS A 163 -8.18 6.39 -5.10
N ALA A 164 -9.01 7.22 -5.72
CA ALA A 164 -10.06 7.97 -5.03
C ALA A 164 -11.13 7.03 -4.44
N ALA A 165 -11.53 6.01 -5.19
CA ALA A 165 -12.44 4.98 -4.70
C ALA A 165 -11.83 4.20 -3.51
N LEU A 166 -10.54 3.86 -3.54
CA LEU A 166 -9.85 3.21 -2.41
C LEU A 166 -9.80 4.12 -1.17
N ILE A 167 -9.58 5.42 -1.36
CA ILE A 167 -9.66 6.43 -0.28
C ILE A 167 -11.05 6.44 0.34
N HIS A 168 -12.10 6.43 -0.47
CA HIS A 168 -13.48 6.41 0.05
C HIS A 168 -13.80 5.08 0.74
N LEU A 169 -13.43 3.95 0.13
CA LEU A 169 -13.58 2.61 0.73
C LEU A 169 -12.89 2.53 2.11
N THR A 170 -11.74 3.18 2.29
CA THR A 170 -11.06 3.27 3.59
C THR A 170 -11.97 3.88 4.67
N ARG A 171 -12.69 4.95 4.32
CA ARG A 171 -13.61 5.64 5.24
C ARG A 171 -14.84 4.80 5.57
N GLU A 172 -15.43 4.16 4.56
CA GLU A 172 -16.58 3.26 4.75
C GLU A 172 -16.21 2.09 5.67
N LEU A 173 -15.10 1.40 5.36
CA LEU A 173 -14.63 0.28 6.19
C LEU A 173 -14.25 0.72 7.62
N ALA A 174 -13.77 1.94 7.80
CA ALA A 174 -13.49 2.47 9.13
C ALA A 174 -14.77 2.63 9.97
N GLN A 175 -15.90 2.98 9.35
CA GLN A 175 -17.20 3.05 10.03
C GLN A 175 -17.74 1.64 10.32
N ASP A 176 -17.69 0.75 9.31
CA ASP A 176 -18.25 -0.59 9.43
C ASP A 176 -17.51 -1.47 10.45
N LEU A 177 -16.18 -1.31 10.57
CA LEU A 177 -15.33 -2.18 11.38
C LEU A 177 -14.98 -1.60 12.77
N SER A 178 -15.30 -0.32 13.02
CA SER A 178 -15.12 0.28 14.35
C SER A 178 -16.06 -0.34 15.38
N PRO A 179 -15.66 -0.39 16.65
CA PRO A 179 -14.40 0.04 17.25
C PRO A 179 -13.28 -1.01 17.22
N LYS A 180 -13.51 -2.18 16.62
CA LYS A 180 -12.61 -3.33 16.71
C LYS A 180 -11.40 -3.24 15.78
N VAL A 181 -11.59 -2.74 14.56
CA VAL A 181 -10.54 -2.67 13.54
C VAL A 181 -10.42 -1.21 13.07
N ARG A 182 -9.23 -0.66 13.13
CA ARG A 182 -8.94 0.65 12.53
C ARG A 182 -8.61 0.47 11.05
N VAL A 183 -9.15 1.33 10.19
CA VAL A 183 -8.88 1.31 8.75
C VAL A 183 -8.42 2.70 8.33
N ASN A 184 -7.20 2.80 7.79
CA ASN A 184 -6.61 4.05 7.35
C ASN A 184 -5.94 3.87 5.98
N ALA A 185 -5.57 4.98 5.35
CA ALA A 185 -4.78 4.95 4.13
C ALA A 185 -3.52 5.82 4.25
N VAL A 186 -2.46 5.41 3.56
CA VAL A 186 -1.33 6.28 3.20
C VAL A 186 -1.52 6.71 1.76
N SER A 187 -1.27 7.98 1.46
CA SER A 187 -1.34 8.55 0.13
C SER A 187 0.06 9.01 -0.30
N PRO A 188 0.85 8.13 -0.96
CA PRO A 188 2.16 8.48 -1.47
C PRO A 188 2.12 9.53 -2.57
N GLY A 189 3.17 10.35 -2.64
CA GLY A 189 3.54 11.12 -3.82
C GLY A 189 4.39 10.30 -4.80
N ALA A 190 5.37 10.96 -5.42
CA ALA A 190 6.37 10.31 -6.25
C ALA A 190 7.43 9.63 -5.36
N ILE A 191 7.43 8.30 -5.35
CA ILE A 191 8.34 7.47 -4.56
C ILE A 191 9.35 6.79 -5.50
N ALA A 192 10.62 6.82 -5.15
CA ALA A 192 11.73 6.23 -5.92
C ALA A 192 11.62 4.69 -5.95
N THR A 193 10.82 4.18 -6.86
CA THR A 193 10.60 2.76 -7.11
C THR A 193 10.64 2.48 -8.59
N SER A 194 10.72 1.21 -8.97
CA SER A 194 10.65 0.80 -10.39
C SER A 194 9.37 1.24 -11.12
N ALA A 195 8.34 1.68 -10.42
CA ALA A 195 7.17 2.30 -11.05
C ALA A 195 7.49 3.67 -11.69
N LEU A 196 8.58 4.31 -11.27
CA LEU A 196 9.08 5.58 -11.79
C LEU A 196 10.36 5.43 -12.64
N ASP A 197 10.74 4.22 -13.08
CA ASP A 197 12.00 4.01 -13.82
C ASP A 197 12.17 4.95 -15.01
N ILE A 198 11.11 5.24 -15.76
CA ILE A 198 11.15 6.19 -16.90
C ILE A 198 11.53 7.59 -16.40
N VAL A 199 10.99 8.05 -15.30
CA VAL A 199 11.32 9.36 -14.71
C VAL A 199 12.74 9.35 -14.16
N LEU A 200 13.13 8.29 -13.45
CA LEU A 200 14.47 8.16 -12.86
C LEU A 200 15.58 8.11 -13.92
N GLN A 201 15.28 7.56 -15.11
CA GLN A 201 16.24 7.41 -16.22
C GLN A 201 16.24 8.61 -17.18
N THR A 202 15.32 9.57 -17.02
CA THR A 202 15.18 10.76 -17.88
C THR A 202 15.46 12.01 -17.05
N PRO A 203 16.67 12.61 -17.14
CA PRO A 203 17.06 13.74 -16.28
C PRO A 203 16.07 14.90 -16.28
N GLU A 204 15.52 15.25 -17.44
CA GLU A 204 14.58 16.37 -17.59
C GLU A 204 13.26 16.10 -16.84
N LEU A 205 12.75 14.87 -16.87
CA LEU A 205 11.54 14.47 -16.14
C LEU A 205 11.82 14.39 -14.64
N HIS A 206 12.99 13.87 -14.27
CA HIS A 206 13.42 13.81 -12.88
C HIS A 206 13.51 15.20 -12.25
N ASP A 207 14.24 16.14 -12.91
CA ASP A 207 14.41 17.49 -12.42
C ASP A 207 13.08 18.25 -12.34
N ALA A 208 12.21 18.12 -13.36
CA ALA A 208 10.88 18.71 -13.36
C ALA A 208 10.02 18.17 -12.19
N MET A 209 10.11 16.87 -11.89
CA MET A 209 9.39 16.27 -10.77
C MET A 209 9.92 16.77 -9.42
N LEU A 210 11.23 16.92 -9.27
CA LEU A 210 11.83 17.50 -8.06
C LEU A 210 11.41 18.97 -7.89
N ASP A 211 11.44 19.75 -8.96
CA ASP A 211 11.03 21.14 -8.95
C ASP A 211 9.56 21.34 -8.62
N GLY A 212 8.70 20.42 -9.07
CA GLY A 212 7.28 20.38 -8.71
C GLY A 212 6.98 19.85 -7.30
N THR A 213 7.98 19.33 -6.60
CA THR A 213 7.81 18.78 -5.24
C THR A 213 8.36 19.75 -4.20
N PRO A 214 7.56 20.27 -3.23
CA PRO A 214 8.04 21.22 -2.21
C PRO A 214 9.26 20.73 -1.43
N MET A 215 9.34 19.43 -1.10
CA MET A 215 10.51 18.83 -0.41
C MET A 215 11.75 18.66 -1.32
N ARG A 216 11.66 19.00 -2.61
CA ARG A 216 12.78 18.95 -3.58
C ARG A 216 13.49 17.59 -3.66
N ARG A 217 12.79 16.52 -3.33
CA ARG A 217 13.25 15.15 -3.50
C ARG A 217 12.10 14.23 -3.84
N LEU A 218 12.38 13.08 -4.43
CA LEU A 218 11.47 11.95 -4.43
C LEU A 218 11.36 11.39 -3.01
N GLY A 219 10.22 10.80 -2.69
CA GLY A 219 10.11 10.00 -1.47
C GLY A 219 10.87 8.68 -1.62
N ASP A 220 11.31 8.16 -0.50
CA ASP A 220 11.87 6.82 -0.38
C ASP A 220 10.76 5.82 0.02
N PRO A 221 10.83 4.53 -0.37
CA PRO A 221 9.96 3.50 0.18
C PRO A 221 9.89 3.49 1.71
N ASP A 222 10.97 3.83 2.39
CA ASP A 222 11.02 3.90 3.86
C ASP A 222 10.21 5.07 4.43
N ASP A 223 10.05 6.19 3.70
CA ASP A 223 9.12 7.26 4.10
C ASP A 223 7.67 6.71 4.22
N ILE A 224 7.30 5.79 3.32
CA ILE A 224 5.98 5.15 3.35
C ILE A 224 5.90 4.06 4.41
N ALA A 225 6.95 3.27 4.59
CA ALA A 225 7.00 2.23 5.61
C ALA A 225 6.86 2.81 7.02
N ALA A 226 7.49 3.94 7.32
CA ALA A 226 7.34 4.66 8.59
C ALA A 226 5.89 5.12 8.86
N ALA A 227 5.22 5.65 7.83
CA ALA A 227 3.82 6.05 7.92
C ALA A 227 2.87 4.84 8.12
N VAL A 228 3.14 3.73 7.43
CA VAL A 228 2.39 2.47 7.61
C VAL A 228 2.60 1.93 9.02
N LEU A 229 3.83 1.91 9.52
CA LEU A 229 4.13 1.50 10.90
C LEU A 229 3.35 2.34 11.91
N PHE A 230 3.32 3.67 11.78
CA PHE A 230 2.51 4.53 12.63
C PHE A 230 1.05 4.11 12.63
N LEU A 231 0.43 4.00 11.44
CA LEU A 231 -1.00 3.67 11.31
C LEU A 231 -1.33 2.23 11.75
N ALA A 232 -0.41 1.29 11.59
CA ALA A 232 -0.57 -0.10 11.99
C ALA A 232 -0.44 -0.29 13.52
N SER A 233 0.33 0.56 14.19
CA SER A 233 0.73 0.40 15.58
C SER A 233 -0.26 1.01 16.59
N PRO A 234 -0.12 0.71 17.89
CA PRO A 234 -0.86 1.37 18.98
C PRO A 234 -0.64 2.89 19.06
N ALA A 235 0.40 3.45 18.41
CA ALA A 235 0.61 4.90 18.31
C ALA A 235 -0.57 5.60 17.62
N ALA A 236 -1.26 4.92 16.69
CA ALA A 236 -2.45 5.39 15.98
C ALA A 236 -3.78 4.88 16.59
N SER A 237 -3.82 4.52 17.87
CA SER A 237 -5.01 3.88 18.50
C SER A 237 -6.28 4.73 18.45
N TYR A 238 -6.19 6.03 18.18
CA TYR A 238 -7.33 6.94 18.04
C TYR A 238 -7.43 7.54 16.62
N VAL A 239 -6.86 6.83 15.61
CA VAL A 239 -6.86 7.24 14.22
C VAL A 239 -7.53 6.14 13.39
N THR A 240 -8.69 6.45 12.79
CA THR A 240 -9.40 5.58 11.85
C THR A 240 -10.16 6.42 10.81
N GLY A 241 -10.27 5.94 9.58
CA GLY A 241 -10.89 6.65 8.47
C GLY A 241 -10.02 7.74 7.83
N GLU A 242 -8.76 7.87 8.26
CA GLU A 242 -7.86 8.93 7.83
C GLU A 242 -7.02 8.54 6.62
N VAL A 243 -6.61 9.57 5.87
CA VAL A 243 -5.72 9.46 4.71
C VAL A 243 -4.48 10.30 4.98
N LEU A 244 -3.40 9.65 5.39
CA LEU A 244 -2.13 10.30 5.67
C LEU A 244 -1.36 10.56 4.37
N ALA A 245 -1.25 11.82 3.96
CA ALA A 245 -0.44 12.21 2.82
C ALA A 245 1.05 12.11 3.14
N VAL A 246 1.79 11.32 2.37
CA VAL A 246 3.26 11.19 2.42
C VAL A 246 3.78 11.48 1.02
N ASN A 247 3.74 12.75 0.63
CA ASN A 247 3.83 13.16 -0.76
C ASN A 247 4.81 14.33 -1.02
N GLY A 248 5.63 14.67 -0.04
CA GLY A 248 6.57 15.77 -0.18
C GLY A 248 5.93 17.17 -0.27
N GLY A 249 4.65 17.29 0.13
CA GLY A 249 3.93 18.57 0.18
C GLY A 249 3.22 18.95 -1.12
N ILE A 250 3.14 18.06 -2.12
CA ILE A 250 2.43 18.36 -3.39
C ILE A 250 0.92 18.55 -3.14
N GLN A 251 0.34 19.54 -3.84
CA GLN A 251 -1.10 19.89 -3.78
C GLN A 251 -1.79 19.73 -5.12
N GLY A 252 -1.09 19.25 -6.14
CA GLY A 252 -1.53 19.03 -7.51
C GLY A 252 -0.53 18.15 -8.25
N SER A 253 -0.64 18.09 -9.59
CA SER A 253 0.37 17.39 -10.41
C SER A 253 1.73 18.04 -10.26
N ASN A 254 2.75 17.27 -9.98
CA ASN A 254 4.15 17.70 -9.93
C ASN A 254 4.94 17.33 -11.19
N LEU A 255 4.30 16.74 -12.18
CA LEU A 255 4.86 16.43 -13.48
C LEU A 255 3.75 16.45 -14.54
N GLU A 256 4.00 17.16 -15.63
CA GLU A 256 3.15 17.10 -16.81
C GLU A 256 3.59 15.97 -17.73
N LEU A 257 2.64 15.11 -18.14
CA LEU A 257 2.93 13.93 -18.96
C LEU A 257 3.04 14.24 -20.46
N GLY A 258 2.98 15.52 -20.88
CA GLY A 258 3.09 15.92 -22.29
C GLY A 258 1.97 15.39 -23.19
N LEU A 259 0.81 15.06 -22.65
CA LEU A 259 -0.33 14.61 -23.44
C LEU A 259 -0.90 15.79 -24.26
N PRO A 260 -1.24 15.58 -25.55
CA PRO A 260 -1.77 16.64 -26.40
C PRO A 260 -3.14 17.12 -25.90
N ASP A 261 -3.48 18.38 -26.24
CA ASP A 261 -4.83 18.88 -26.07
C ASP A 261 -5.78 18.19 -27.07
N LEU A 262 -7.04 18.02 -26.68
CA LEU A 262 -8.09 17.43 -27.51
C LEU A 262 -8.65 18.44 -28.49
#